data_ea6563c02608e599b9d63b30c94e6af3
#
_entry.id   ea6563c02608e599b9d63b30c94e6af3
#
_cell.length_a   1.000
_cell.length_b   1.000
_cell.length_c   1.000
_cell.angle_alpha   90.00
_cell.angle_beta   90.00
_cell.angle_gamma   90.00
#
_symmetry.space_group_name_H-M   'P 1'
#
loop_
_entity.id
_entity.type
_entity.pdbx_description
1 polymer ?
#
loop_
_entity_poly.entity_id
_entity_poly.type
_entity_poly.pdbx_seq_one_letter_code
_entity_poly.pdbx_strand_id
1 'polypeptide(L)'
;MAKASDMSDLIQHAAVATQDDAALLSRIILAQGEIAAAGGDPLQVVDVVTRRAQELTRSSGAVVEMCDGKDMLYWSASGIAERHLGLRLPSNGSLSGLCMRTGQVLRCDDSEEDPRVDRAACRRIGLRSMLVVPLRYGDRSIGVLKVMAPQPGAYSAQDVRTLELLATLVGATLALAMDRAALQTDIARRQNAEKHAFREKAAIATRIRETVAGARLQIVTQPVLALPSQRIVGVEALSRFPAQPALPPLRWFDDASRVGLALELELAAARKALELLTQLPAPLYLAINVSAPTLLHPQLQALLHGHDLSRIVLEITEQLQAPDYPRLSESIGLLQRQGLRIALDDAGTGFASLRHLLHLAPDIIKLDLTLTRGIDAEPRRQRLAMAILSFAAETNADVVVEGIESESELATLQALGARYGQGYHLAHPGPLSAHLARYPAIGDGLG
;
A
#
# COMPACT_ATOMS: atom_id res chain seq x y z
N MET A 1 85.82 -18.62 15.70
CA MET A 1 84.68 -19.15 16.53
C MET A 1 83.53 -18.19 16.70
N ALA A 2 83.50 -16.97 16.11
CA ALA A 2 82.42 -15.99 16.25
C ALA A 2 81.24 -16.15 15.24
N LYS A 3 81.41 -16.88 14.12
CA LYS A 3 80.36 -17.07 13.09
C LYS A 3 79.36 -18.19 13.35
N ALA A 4 79.66 -19.13 14.25
CA ALA A 4 78.78 -20.26 14.56
C ALA A 4 77.73 -19.92 15.63
N SER A 5 77.99 -18.94 16.50
CA SER A 5 77.07 -18.43 17.51
C SER A 5 75.93 -17.62 16.87
N ASP A 6 76.21 -16.80 15.87
CA ASP A 6 75.30 -15.90 15.23
C ASP A 6 74.22 -16.66 14.40
N MET A 7 74.55 -17.80 13.82
CA MET A 7 73.65 -18.64 13.02
C MET A 7 72.74 -19.50 13.92
N SER A 8 73.20 -19.90 15.08
CA SER A 8 72.40 -20.63 16.08
C SER A 8 71.38 -19.71 16.69
N ASP A 9 71.72 -18.47 16.98
CA ASP A 9 70.77 -17.46 17.50
C ASP A 9 69.73 -17.06 16.46
N LEU A 10 70.05 -16.94 15.17
CA LEU A 10 69.15 -16.69 14.08
C LEU A 10 68.16 -17.85 13.85
N ILE A 11 68.64 -19.10 13.92
CA ILE A 11 67.83 -20.30 13.80
C ILE A 11 66.88 -20.41 15.01
N GLN A 12 67.33 -20.08 16.20
CA GLN A 12 66.58 -20.12 17.43
C GLN A 12 65.52 -19.02 17.44
N HIS A 13 65.80 -17.81 16.95
CA HIS A 13 64.82 -16.73 16.76
C HIS A 13 63.78 -17.06 15.68
N ALA A 14 64.20 -17.67 14.57
CA ALA A 14 63.24 -18.12 13.52
C ALA A 14 62.34 -19.27 13.99
N ALA A 15 62.87 -20.20 14.80
CA ALA A 15 62.08 -21.30 15.35
C ALA A 15 61.10 -20.83 16.41
N VAL A 16 61.47 -19.84 17.23
CA VAL A 16 60.53 -19.22 18.20
C VAL A 16 59.44 -18.42 17.50
N ALA A 17 59.76 -17.65 16.45
CA ALA A 17 58.79 -16.90 15.64
C ALA A 17 57.78 -17.83 14.95
N THR A 18 58.20 -18.97 14.42
CA THR A 18 57.30 -19.96 13.80
C THR A 18 56.41 -20.68 14.82
N GLN A 19 56.89 -20.87 16.05
CA GLN A 19 56.15 -21.51 17.12
C GLN A 19 55.06 -20.57 17.71
N ASP A 20 55.37 -19.28 17.83
CA ASP A 20 54.39 -18.25 18.26
C ASP A 20 53.32 -18.01 17.20
N ASP A 21 53.65 -18.02 15.90
CA ASP A 21 52.68 -17.90 14.81
C ASP A 21 51.74 -19.12 14.73
N ALA A 22 52.26 -20.34 14.96
CA ALA A 22 51.42 -21.55 14.99
C ALA A 22 50.48 -21.56 16.19
N ALA A 23 50.90 -21.10 17.34
CA ALA A 23 50.06 -20.95 18.54
C ALA A 23 48.99 -19.89 18.35
N LEU A 24 49.30 -18.78 17.69
CA LEU A 24 48.35 -17.73 17.32
C LEU A 24 47.26 -18.25 16.36
N LEU A 25 47.67 -18.94 15.28
CA LEU A 25 46.77 -19.54 14.33
C LEU A 25 45.80 -20.54 14.99
N SER A 26 46.32 -21.39 15.89
CA SER A 26 45.47 -22.33 16.63
C SER A 26 44.39 -21.63 17.49
N ARG A 27 44.75 -20.52 18.13
CA ARG A 27 43.82 -19.69 18.94
C ARG A 27 42.78 -18.98 18.08
N ILE A 28 43.16 -18.52 16.87
CA ILE A 28 42.24 -17.92 15.90
C ILE A 28 41.24 -18.98 15.36
N ILE A 29 41.71 -20.21 15.08
CA ILE A 29 40.85 -21.31 14.64
C ILE A 29 39.83 -21.67 15.73
N LEU A 30 40.24 -21.71 16.99
CA LEU A 30 39.34 -21.93 18.12
C LEU A 30 38.26 -20.81 18.20
N ALA A 31 38.68 -19.54 18.04
CA ALA A 31 37.74 -18.41 17.99
C ALA A 31 36.71 -18.53 16.84
N GLN A 32 37.18 -19.01 15.67
CA GLN A 32 36.27 -19.30 14.54
C GLN A 32 35.23 -20.37 14.88
N GLY A 33 35.62 -21.45 15.57
CA GLY A 33 34.72 -22.50 16.01
C GLY A 33 33.60 -21.96 16.94
N GLU A 34 33.97 -21.07 17.86
CA GLU A 34 32.99 -20.43 18.77
C GLU A 34 32.07 -19.46 18.06
N ILE A 35 32.60 -18.68 17.10
CA ILE A 35 31.79 -17.78 16.25
C ILE A 35 30.79 -18.58 15.41
N ALA A 36 31.23 -19.71 14.84
CA ALA A 36 30.33 -20.61 14.09
C ALA A 36 29.26 -21.24 14.99
N ALA A 37 29.62 -21.60 16.23
CA ALA A 37 28.71 -22.17 17.22
C ALA A 37 27.68 -21.16 17.78
N ALA A 38 27.94 -19.84 17.64
CA ALA A 38 27.00 -18.77 18.01
C ALA A 38 25.72 -18.74 17.13
N GLY A 39 25.57 -19.69 16.19
CA GLY A 39 24.30 -20.02 15.53
C GLY A 39 23.75 -18.95 14.58
N GLY A 40 24.52 -17.93 14.23
CA GLY A 40 24.12 -16.87 13.32
C GLY A 40 23.32 -15.73 13.99
N ASP A 41 23.26 -15.67 15.31
CA ASP A 41 22.81 -14.49 16.04
C ASP A 41 23.92 -13.42 16.01
N PRO A 42 23.70 -12.25 15.35
CA PRO A 42 24.71 -11.21 15.24
C PRO A 42 25.24 -10.72 16.58
N LEU A 43 24.41 -10.66 17.62
CA LEU A 43 24.81 -10.18 18.95
C LEU A 43 25.76 -11.18 19.63
N GLN A 44 25.50 -12.46 19.55
CA GLN A 44 26.36 -13.50 20.10
C GLN A 44 27.71 -13.55 19.35
N VAL A 45 27.70 -13.39 18.03
CA VAL A 45 28.92 -13.34 17.23
C VAL A 45 29.81 -12.18 17.68
N VAL A 46 29.27 -10.97 17.81
CA VAL A 46 30.05 -9.78 18.24
C VAL A 46 30.59 -9.93 19.67
N ASP A 47 29.84 -10.55 20.57
CA ASP A 47 30.31 -10.76 21.95
C ASP A 47 31.51 -11.72 22.02
N VAL A 48 31.45 -12.82 21.28
CA VAL A 48 32.60 -13.76 21.17
C VAL A 48 33.80 -13.04 20.62
N VAL A 49 33.63 -12.29 19.52
CA VAL A 49 34.71 -11.55 18.87
C VAL A 49 35.37 -10.54 19.80
N THR A 50 34.54 -9.76 20.50
CA THR A 50 35.02 -8.70 21.39
C THR A 50 35.88 -9.29 22.52
N ARG A 51 35.43 -10.37 23.16
CA ARG A 51 36.22 -11.08 24.18
C ARG A 51 37.49 -11.66 23.62
N ARG A 52 37.44 -12.33 22.46
CA ARG A 52 38.64 -12.95 21.86
C ARG A 52 39.67 -11.92 21.38
N ALA A 53 39.18 -10.77 20.86
CA ALA A 53 40.11 -9.67 20.52
C ALA A 53 40.84 -9.14 21.73
N GLN A 54 40.16 -8.95 22.86
CA GLN A 54 40.76 -8.54 24.12
C GLN A 54 41.82 -9.56 24.61
N GLU A 55 41.46 -10.86 24.63
CA GLU A 55 42.36 -11.92 25.11
C GLU A 55 43.60 -12.10 24.22
N LEU A 56 43.41 -12.11 22.88
CA LEU A 56 44.51 -12.36 21.93
C LEU A 56 45.54 -11.22 21.89
N THR A 57 45.08 -9.97 22.07
CA THR A 57 45.94 -8.78 22.12
C THR A 57 46.36 -8.40 23.53
N ARG A 58 45.94 -9.14 24.56
CA ARG A 58 46.14 -8.82 25.97
C ARG A 58 45.72 -7.40 26.35
N SER A 59 44.69 -6.89 25.68
CA SER A 59 44.20 -5.54 25.87
C SER A 59 43.40 -5.41 27.17
N SER A 60 43.30 -4.19 27.70
CA SER A 60 42.49 -3.88 28.87
C SER A 60 40.99 -3.83 28.56
N GLY A 61 40.63 -3.66 27.27
CA GLY A 61 39.27 -3.72 26.79
C GLY A 61 39.22 -3.81 25.28
N ALA A 62 38.08 -4.31 24.78
CA ALA A 62 37.79 -4.37 23.37
C ALA A 62 36.35 -3.95 23.10
N VAL A 63 36.07 -3.50 21.86
CA VAL A 63 34.75 -3.05 21.42
C VAL A 63 34.53 -3.41 19.95
N VAL A 64 33.34 -3.90 19.63
CA VAL A 64 32.82 -3.87 18.27
C VAL A 64 31.91 -2.66 18.14
N GLU A 65 32.24 -1.77 17.22
CA GLU A 65 31.42 -0.59 16.90
C GLU A 65 30.79 -0.75 15.52
N MET A 66 29.48 -0.50 15.47
CA MET A 66 28.73 -0.50 14.22
C MET A 66 28.34 0.92 13.84
N CYS A 67 28.28 1.18 12.53
CA CYS A 67 27.81 2.46 12.03
C CYS A 67 26.27 2.56 12.16
N ASP A 68 25.77 3.58 12.83
CA ASP A 68 24.34 3.89 12.96
C ASP A 68 24.10 5.35 12.55
N GLY A 69 23.85 5.55 11.28
CA GLY A 69 23.68 6.87 10.68
C GLY A 69 24.98 7.68 10.71
N LYS A 70 25.05 8.72 11.55
CA LYS A 70 26.22 9.60 11.69
C LYS A 70 27.12 9.22 12.88
N ASP A 71 26.72 8.20 13.64
CA ASP A 71 27.38 7.81 14.89
C ASP A 71 27.99 6.41 14.76
N MET A 72 28.99 6.14 15.63
CA MET A 72 29.52 4.83 15.91
C MET A 72 28.92 4.33 17.22
N LEU A 73 28.21 3.22 17.18
CA LEU A 73 27.53 2.61 18.33
C LEU A 73 28.36 1.45 18.87
N TYR A 74 28.65 1.43 20.16
CA TYR A 74 29.26 0.30 20.87
C TYR A 74 28.25 -0.85 20.94
N TRP A 75 28.38 -1.80 20.02
CA TRP A 75 27.48 -2.95 19.90
C TRP A 75 27.81 -4.09 20.87
N SER A 76 29.09 -4.30 21.12
CA SER A 76 29.61 -5.17 22.15
C SER A 76 30.86 -4.57 22.75
N ALA A 77 31.11 -4.81 24.04
CA ALA A 77 32.21 -4.26 24.77
C ALA A 77 32.71 -5.25 25.82
N SER A 78 34.02 -5.27 26.08
CA SER A 78 34.62 -6.08 27.12
C SER A 78 35.71 -5.32 27.92
N GLY A 79 36.06 -5.79 29.10
CA GLY A 79 37.03 -5.18 29.97
C GLY A 79 36.67 -3.75 30.38
N ILE A 80 37.61 -2.81 30.31
CA ILE A 80 37.37 -1.41 30.72
C ILE A 80 36.24 -0.71 29.91
N ALA A 81 35.91 -1.23 28.73
CA ALA A 81 34.87 -0.69 27.87
C ALA A 81 33.46 -1.18 28.21
N GLU A 82 33.33 -2.26 28.98
CA GLU A 82 32.02 -2.95 29.23
C GLU A 82 30.96 -2.01 29.80
N ARG A 83 31.34 -1.11 30.72
CA ARG A 83 30.44 -0.10 31.29
C ARG A 83 29.93 0.94 30.29
N HIS A 84 30.49 0.96 29.09
CA HIS A 84 30.13 1.88 28.00
C HIS A 84 29.35 1.21 26.87
N LEU A 85 28.84 0.00 27.05
CA LEU A 85 27.98 -0.67 26.08
C LEU A 85 26.80 0.24 25.70
N GLY A 86 26.50 0.37 24.41
CA GLY A 86 25.48 1.27 23.89
C GLY A 86 25.92 2.72 23.74
N LEU A 87 27.19 3.06 24.05
CA LEU A 87 27.72 4.41 23.84
C LEU A 87 27.70 4.77 22.36
N ARG A 88 27.22 5.99 22.07
CA ARG A 88 27.23 6.59 20.75
C ARG A 88 28.32 7.68 20.68
N LEU A 89 29.16 7.59 19.70
CA LEU A 89 30.20 8.57 19.44
C LEU A 89 30.06 9.09 18.01
N PRO A 90 30.21 10.41 17.77
CA PRO A 90 30.18 10.93 16.41
C PRO A 90 31.24 10.24 15.54
N SER A 91 30.84 9.79 14.36
CA SER A 91 31.77 9.19 13.38
C SER A 91 32.83 10.21 12.91
N ASN A 92 32.42 11.49 12.79
CA ASN A 92 33.32 12.58 12.48
C ASN A 92 34.15 12.96 13.72
N GLY A 93 35.50 13.01 13.58
CA GLY A 93 36.41 13.35 14.69
C GLY A 93 36.77 12.17 15.59
N SER A 94 36.40 10.94 15.21
CA SER A 94 36.82 9.72 15.91
C SER A 94 37.70 8.83 15.05
N LEU A 95 38.64 8.10 15.69
CA LEU A 95 39.53 7.16 15.01
C LEU A 95 38.69 6.00 14.38
N SER A 96 37.64 5.56 15.05
CA SER A 96 36.72 4.54 14.55
C SER A 96 36.04 4.99 13.27
N GLY A 97 35.48 6.21 13.24
CA GLY A 97 34.85 6.76 12.04
C GLY A 97 35.84 7.00 10.91
N LEU A 98 37.11 7.36 11.21
CA LEU A 98 38.17 7.46 10.20
C LEU A 98 38.50 6.08 9.61
N CYS A 99 38.65 5.05 10.45
CA CYS A 99 38.86 3.66 10.04
C CYS A 99 37.70 3.16 9.12
N MET A 100 36.47 3.45 9.50
CA MET A 100 35.29 3.11 8.68
C MET A 100 35.32 3.73 7.27
N ARG A 101 35.67 5.03 7.19
CA ARG A 101 35.68 5.75 5.90
C ARG A 101 36.86 5.35 5.01
N THR A 102 38.06 5.14 5.60
CA THR A 102 39.25 4.82 4.82
C THR A 102 39.43 3.33 4.57
N GLY A 103 38.79 2.49 5.38
CA GLY A 103 39.00 1.05 5.39
C GLY A 103 40.42 0.65 5.80
N GLN A 104 41.15 1.55 6.44
CA GLN A 104 42.57 1.30 6.87
C GLN A 104 42.63 0.98 8.35
N VAL A 105 43.57 0.15 8.72
CA VAL A 105 43.93 -0.08 10.12
C VAL A 105 44.55 1.17 10.69
N LEU A 106 44.09 1.59 11.85
CA LEU A 106 44.57 2.79 12.52
C LEU A 106 45.05 2.47 13.92
N ARG A 107 46.30 2.89 14.22
CA ARG A 107 46.92 2.78 15.55
C ARG A 107 47.07 4.18 16.15
N CYS A 108 46.69 4.31 17.40
CA CYS A 108 46.95 5.48 18.24
C CYS A 108 47.85 5.03 19.40
N ASP A 109 49.08 5.50 19.42
CA ASP A 109 50.06 5.15 20.44
C ASP A 109 49.84 5.96 21.74
N ASP A 110 49.39 7.22 21.62
CA ASP A 110 48.98 8.03 22.76
C ASP A 110 47.82 8.97 22.37
N SER A 111 46.66 8.78 23.03
CA SER A 111 45.48 9.59 22.80
C SER A 111 45.61 11.06 23.23
N GLU A 112 46.61 11.39 24.04
CA GLU A 112 46.87 12.77 24.43
C GLU A 112 47.64 13.54 23.34
N GLU A 113 48.38 12.84 22.47
CA GLU A 113 49.20 13.42 21.42
C GLU A 113 48.56 13.29 20.02
N ASP A 114 47.74 12.27 19.80
CA ASP A 114 47.14 12.00 18.48
C ASP A 114 46.00 12.99 18.15
N PRO A 115 46.14 13.79 17.08
CA PRO A 115 45.13 14.77 16.70
C PRO A 115 43.86 14.14 16.08
N ARG A 116 43.86 12.84 15.75
CA ARG A 116 42.75 12.12 15.11
C ARG A 116 41.68 11.64 16.10
N VAL A 117 41.95 11.77 17.42
CA VAL A 117 41.10 11.23 18.47
C VAL A 117 40.41 12.33 19.30
N ASP A 118 39.20 12.03 19.80
CA ASP A 118 38.57 12.84 20.83
C ASP A 118 39.21 12.53 22.20
N ARG A 119 40.13 13.41 22.64
CA ARG A 119 40.86 13.25 23.91
C ARG A 119 39.92 13.21 25.11
N ALA A 120 38.82 13.98 25.08
CA ALA A 120 37.86 14.03 26.18
C ALA A 120 37.10 12.69 26.29
N ALA A 121 36.73 12.10 25.19
CA ALA A 121 36.15 10.76 25.15
C ALA A 121 37.14 9.68 25.63
N CYS A 122 38.41 9.74 25.19
CA CYS A 122 39.45 8.80 25.63
C CYS A 122 39.69 8.84 27.14
N ARG A 123 39.77 10.04 27.73
CA ARG A 123 39.89 10.21 29.18
C ARG A 123 38.70 9.67 29.96
N ARG A 124 37.48 9.85 29.48
CA ARG A 124 36.27 9.31 30.12
C ARG A 124 36.25 7.77 30.17
N ILE A 125 36.78 7.13 29.13
CA ILE A 125 36.88 5.67 29.04
C ILE A 125 38.08 5.15 29.81
N GLY A 126 39.13 5.98 30.02
CA GLY A 126 40.35 5.63 30.70
C GLY A 126 41.37 4.96 29.77
N LEU A 127 41.38 5.29 28.48
CA LEU A 127 42.31 4.73 27.51
C LEU A 127 43.39 5.75 27.10
N ARG A 128 44.60 5.27 26.85
CA ARG A 128 45.73 6.04 26.33
C ARG A 128 46.22 5.56 24.95
N SER A 129 46.15 4.26 24.69
CA SER A 129 46.44 3.73 23.36
C SER A 129 45.31 2.85 22.84
N MET A 130 45.16 2.77 21.52
CA MET A 130 44.15 1.95 20.86
C MET A 130 44.57 1.50 19.47
N LEU A 131 44.06 0.35 19.07
CA LEU A 131 44.19 -0.20 17.72
C LEU A 131 42.76 -0.42 17.17
N VAL A 132 42.50 0.10 15.98
CA VAL A 132 41.21 0.04 15.32
C VAL A 132 41.35 -0.62 13.95
N VAL A 133 40.61 -1.70 13.71
CA VAL A 133 40.62 -2.42 12.43
C VAL A 133 39.19 -2.46 11.84
N PRO A 134 39.04 -2.34 10.50
CA PRO A 134 37.75 -2.38 9.88
C PRO A 134 37.20 -3.82 9.84
N LEU A 135 35.95 -3.99 10.19
CA LEU A 135 35.19 -5.19 9.89
C LEU A 135 34.62 -5.06 8.47
N ARG A 136 35.12 -5.87 7.56
CA ARG A 136 34.81 -5.78 6.13
C ARG A 136 33.88 -6.88 5.66
N TYR A 137 33.02 -6.51 4.73
CA TYR A 137 32.23 -7.43 3.91
C TYR A 137 32.32 -6.99 2.45
N GLY A 138 33.03 -7.76 1.63
CA GLY A 138 33.45 -7.32 0.30
C GLY A 138 34.32 -6.05 0.40
N ASP A 139 33.97 -5.04 -0.40
CA ASP A 139 34.65 -3.76 -0.42
C ASP A 139 34.13 -2.73 0.61
N ARG A 140 33.16 -3.10 1.44
CA ARG A 140 32.52 -2.20 2.40
C ARG A 140 32.97 -2.49 3.82
N SER A 141 33.28 -1.44 4.59
CA SER A 141 33.37 -1.53 6.04
C SER A 141 31.97 -1.52 6.64
N ILE A 142 31.63 -2.52 7.47
CA ILE A 142 30.34 -2.65 8.15
C ILE A 142 30.41 -2.20 9.62
N GLY A 143 31.61 -2.16 10.18
CA GLY A 143 31.89 -1.76 11.54
C GLY A 143 33.39 -1.69 11.76
N VAL A 144 33.80 -1.55 13.01
CA VAL A 144 35.22 -1.65 13.43
C VAL A 144 35.34 -2.54 14.66
N LEU A 145 36.47 -3.24 14.73
CA LEU A 145 36.91 -3.92 15.92
C LEU A 145 38.06 -3.06 16.54
N LYS A 146 37.87 -2.64 17.78
CA LYS A 146 38.81 -1.79 18.49
C LYS A 146 39.28 -2.44 19.79
N VAL A 147 40.56 -2.41 20.04
CA VAL A 147 41.12 -2.77 21.33
C VAL A 147 41.80 -1.55 21.96
N MET A 148 41.85 -1.52 23.30
CA MET A 148 42.28 -0.35 24.04
C MET A 148 43.04 -0.70 25.31
N ALA A 149 44.00 0.19 25.70
CA ALA A 149 44.79 0.07 26.91
C ALA A 149 44.96 1.44 27.59
N PRO A 150 45.10 1.49 28.93
CA PRO A 150 45.38 2.72 29.68
C PRO A 150 46.81 3.21 29.61
N GLN A 151 47.75 2.41 29.05
CA GLN A 151 49.14 2.77 28.84
C GLN A 151 49.36 3.25 27.40
N PRO A 152 50.23 4.26 27.17
CA PRO A 152 50.66 4.61 25.82
C PRO A 152 51.50 3.51 25.20
N GLY A 153 51.48 3.37 23.87
CA GLY A 153 52.34 2.44 23.12
C GLY A 153 52.09 0.95 23.39
N ALA A 154 50.92 0.56 23.83
CA ALA A 154 50.62 -0.82 24.25
C ALA A 154 50.59 -1.84 23.09
N TYR A 155 50.55 -1.42 21.82
CA TYR A 155 50.30 -2.32 20.70
C TYR A 155 51.51 -2.45 19.77
N SER A 156 51.89 -3.69 19.51
CA SER A 156 52.97 -4.08 18.59
C SER A 156 52.42 -4.30 17.16
N ALA A 157 53.36 -4.47 16.20
CA ALA A 157 52.99 -4.89 14.84
C ALA A 157 52.36 -6.29 14.80
N GLN A 158 52.60 -7.15 15.79
CA GLN A 158 51.98 -8.46 15.90
C GLN A 158 50.52 -8.35 16.34
N ASP A 159 50.20 -7.44 17.26
CA ASP A 159 48.81 -7.16 17.67
C ASP A 159 47.98 -6.64 16.51
N VAL A 160 48.59 -5.79 15.65
CA VAL A 160 47.97 -5.32 14.41
C VAL A 160 47.58 -6.49 13.53
N ARG A 161 48.54 -7.39 13.20
CA ARG A 161 48.24 -8.57 12.37
C ARG A 161 47.19 -9.50 12.97
N THR A 162 47.27 -9.70 14.29
CA THR A 162 46.33 -10.53 15.03
C THR A 162 44.90 -9.99 14.92
N LEU A 163 44.73 -8.68 15.12
CA LEU A 163 43.42 -8.05 15.08
C LEU A 163 42.87 -7.97 13.65
N GLU A 164 43.72 -7.75 12.63
CA GLU A 164 43.34 -7.79 11.21
C GLU A 164 42.83 -9.16 10.78
N LEU A 165 43.54 -10.24 11.19
CA LEU A 165 43.10 -11.60 10.91
C LEU A 165 41.73 -11.88 11.55
N LEU A 166 41.54 -11.53 12.83
CA LEU A 166 40.26 -11.67 13.50
C LEU A 166 39.15 -10.87 12.78
N ALA A 167 39.40 -9.62 12.46
CA ALA A 167 38.44 -8.74 11.80
C ALA A 167 38.00 -9.27 10.42
N THR A 168 38.98 -9.82 9.65
CA THR A 168 38.69 -10.41 8.33
C THR A 168 37.78 -11.65 8.44
N LEU A 169 38.10 -12.54 9.37
CA LEU A 169 37.33 -13.78 9.59
C LEU A 169 35.90 -13.50 10.08
N VAL A 170 35.79 -12.47 10.90
CA VAL A 170 34.51 -12.14 11.57
C VAL A 170 33.61 -11.26 10.72
N GLY A 171 34.18 -10.36 9.93
CA GLY A 171 33.43 -9.45 9.10
C GLY A 171 32.43 -10.17 8.18
N ALA A 172 32.90 -11.22 7.51
CA ALA A 172 32.05 -12.04 6.64
C ALA A 172 30.94 -12.77 7.42
N THR A 173 31.27 -13.37 8.58
CA THR A 173 30.32 -14.10 9.43
C THR A 173 29.25 -13.17 9.99
N LEU A 174 29.65 -12.00 10.47
CA LEU A 174 28.76 -10.98 11.02
C LEU A 174 27.81 -10.44 9.94
N ALA A 175 28.33 -10.12 8.75
CA ALA A 175 27.52 -9.65 7.64
C ALA A 175 26.47 -10.68 7.22
N LEU A 176 26.87 -11.94 7.09
CA LEU A 176 25.95 -13.04 6.75
C LEU A 176 24.85 -13.22 7.82
N ALA A 177 25.21 -13.09 9.10
CA ALA A 177 24.25 -13.17 10.20
C ALA A 177 23.26 -11.99 10.17
N MET A 178 23.74 -10.77 9.88
CA MET A 178 22.89 -9.59 9.74
C MET A 178 21.93 -9.71 8.53
N ASP A 179 22.44 -10.13 7.37
CA ASP A 179 21.64 -10.33 6.16
C ASP A 179 20.55 -11.39 6.40
N ARG A 180 20.89 -12.48 7.07
CA ARG A 180 19.93 -13.53 7.42
C ARG A 180 18.84 -13.02 8.36
N ALA A 181 19.18 -12.26 9.39
CA ALA A 181 18.24 -11.68 10.33
C ALA A 181 17.30 -10.68 9.65
N ALA A 182 17.84 -9.83 8.76
CA ALA A 182 17.03 -8.91 7.95
C ALA A 182 16.05 -9.66 7.05
N LEU A 183 16.50 -10.69 6.37
CA LEU A 183 15.67 -11.51 5.49
C LEU A 183 14.54 -12.22 6.25
N GLN A 184 14.84 -12.78 7.42
CA GLN A 184 13.82 -13.41 8.28
C GLN A 184 12.75 -12.41 8.73
N THR A 185 13.15 -11.18 9.07
CA THR A 185 12.24 -10.11 9.46
C THR A 185 11.31 -9.73 8.30
N ASP A 186 11.84 -9.61 7.09
CA ASP A 186 11.07 -9.30 5.89
C ASP A 186 10.09 -10.42 5.53
N ILE A 187 10.50 -11.66 5.62
CA ILE A 187 9.60 -12.81 5.40
C ILE A 187 8.44 -12.79 6.41
N ALA A 188 8.74 -12.58 7.69
CA ALA A 188 7.72 -12.51 8.73
C ALA A 188 6.72 -11.35 8.50
N ARG A 189 7.21 -10.17 8.06
CA ARG A 189 6.36 -9.03 7.70
C ARG A 189 5.43 -9.35 6.54
N ARG A 190 5.95 -9.96 5.45
CA ARG A 190 5.15 -10.36 4.29
C ARG A 190 4.07 -11.37 4.65
N GLN A 191 4.43 -12.42 5.40
CA GLN A 191 3.47 -13.45 5.87
C GLN A 191 2.37 -12.84 6.74
N ASN A 192 2.70 -11.89 7.62
CA ASN A 192 1.70 -11.22 8.45
C ASN A 192 0.77 -10.32 7.61
N ALA A 193 1.30 -9.60 6.62
CA ALA A 193 0.50 -8.79 5.69
C ALA A 193 -0.45 -9.66 4.86
N GLU A 194 0.01 -10.80 4.33
CA GLU A 194 -0.82 -11.75 3.59
C GLU A 194 -1.94 -12.34 4.44
N LYS A 195 -1.64 -12.75 5.68
CA LYS A 195 -2.65 -13.23 6.63
C LYS A 195 -3.70 -12.17 6.95
N HIS A 196 -3.27 -10.91 7.09
CA HIS A 196 -4.19 -9.79 7.34
C HIS A 196 -5.12 -9.54 6.14
N ALA A 197 -4.56 -9.48 4.93
CA ALA A 197 -5.32 -9.31 3.70
C ALA A 197 -6.31 -10.48 3.47
N PHE A 198 -5.90 -11.71 3.76
CA PHE A 198 -6.79 -12.88 3.67
C PHE A 198 -7.96 -12.79 4.66
N ARG A 199 -7.69 -12.43 5.92
CA ARG A 199 -8.74 -12.26 6.93
C ARG A 199 -9.71 -11.13 6.58
N GLU A 200 -9.21 -10.01 6.07
CA GLU A 200 -10.03 -8.89 5.59
C GLU A 200 -10.96 -9.33 4.48
N LYS A 201 -10.44 -10.00 3.43
CA LYS A 201 -11.24 -10.52 2.32
C LYS A 201 -12.31 -11.52 2.80
N ALA A 202 -11.95 -12.41 3.71
CA ALA A 202 -12.89 -13.38 4.26
C ALA A 202 -14.03 -12.69 5.05
N ALA A 203 -13.70 -11.68 5.86
CA ALA A 203 -14.70 -10.90 6.60
C ALA A 203 -15.65 -10.13 5.66
N ILE A 204 -15.12 -9.53 4.60
CA ILE A 204 -15.91 -8.87 3.55
C ILE A 204 -16.86 -9.89 2.90
N ALA A 205 -16.36 -11.03 2.46
CA ALA A 205 -17.17 -12.05 1.81
C ALA A 205 -18.29 -12.58 2.72
N THR A 206 -17.99 -12.81 3.99
CA THR A 206 -18.99 -13.23 4.99
C THR A 206 -20.08 -12.17 5.15
N ARG A 207 -19.70 -10.90 5.33
CA ARG A 207 -20.63 -9.78 5.48
C ARG A 207 -21.58 -9.66 4.27
N ILE A 208 -21.07 -9.78 3.05
CA ILE A 208 -21.85 -9.69 1.83
C ILE A 208 -22.83 -10.86 1.75
N ARG A 209 -22.37 -12.10 1.95
CA ARG A 209 -23.24 -13.29 1.91
C ARG A 209 -24.35 -13.25 2.96
N GLU A 210 -24.03 -12.82 4.18
CA GLU A 210 -25.03 -12.65 5.24
C GLU A 210 -26.06 -11.59 4.89
N THR A 211 -25.63 -10.48 4.26
CA THR A 211 -26.53 -9.41 3.82
C THR A 211 -27.48 -9.89 2.71
N VAL A 212 -26.95 -10.61 1.72
CA VAL A 212 -27.75 -11.19 0.64
C VAL A 212 -28.71 -12.27 1.18
N ALA A 213 -28.22 -13.22 1.98
CA ALA A 213 -29.02 -14.31 2.51
C ALA A 213 -30.07 -13.83 3.54
N GLY A 214 -29.73 -12.84 4.36
CA GLY A 214 -30.59 -12.30 5.40
C GLY A 214 -31.60 -11.25 4.90
N ALA A 215 -31.68 -11.01 3.60
CA ALA A 215 -32.53 -9.96 2.98
C ALA A 215 -32.40 -8.58 3.67
N ARG A 216 -31.21 -8.27 4.18
CA ARG A 216 -30.94 -7.00 4.89
C ARG A 216 -30.73 -5.82 3.95
N LEU A 217 -30.58 -6.09 2.66
CA LEU A 217 -30.55 -5.06 1.62
C LEU A 217 -31.94 -4.42 1.54
N GLN A 218 -31.96 -3.10 1.57
CA GLN A 218 -33.16 -2.29 1.37
C GLN A 218 -33.05 -1.49 0.08
N ILE A 219 -34.15 -1.22 -0.57
CA ILE A 219 -34.22 -0.31 -1.71
C ILE A 219 -35.00 0.92 -1.29
N VAL A 220 -34.42 2.09 -1.50
CA VAL A 220 -35.13 3.36 -1.53
C VAL A 220 -35.22 3.82 -2.97
N THR A 221 -36.11 4.73 -3.28
CA THR A 221 -36.31 5.24 -4.63
C THR A 221 -36.00 6.73 -4.69
N GLN A 222 -35.51 7.22 -5.83
CA GLN A 222 -35.45 8.63 -6.14
C GLN A 222 -36.30 8.89 -7.39
N PRO A 223 -37.24 9.86 -7.38
CA PRO A 223 -38.11 10.09 -8.52
C PRO A 223 -37.37 10.82 -9.64
N VAL A 224 -37.62 10.41 -10.87
CA VAL A 224 -37.27 11.15 -12.08
C VAL A 224 -38.52 11.91 -12.52
N LEU A 225 -38.36 13.23 -12.64
CA LEU A 225 -39.51 14.12 -12.98
C LEU A 225 -39.41 14.64 -14.41
N ALA A 226 -40.55 14.79 -15.06
CA ALA A 226 -40.68 15.66 -16.22
C ALA A 226 -40.60 17.12 -15.75
N LEU A 227 -39.51 17.82 -16.02
CA LEU A 227 -39.24 19.13 -15.45
C LEU A 227 -40.29 20.21 -15.76
N PRO A 228 -40.86 20.28 -17.00
CA PRO A 228 -41.87 21.28 -17.30
C PRO A 228 -43.20 21.08 -16.51
N SER A 229 -43.57 19.83 -16.24
CA SER A 229 -44.87 19.51 -15.62
C SER A 229 -44.75 19.11 -14.15
N GLN A 230 -43.54 18.90 -13.64
CA GLN A 230 -43.24 18.40 -12.30
C GLN A 230 -43.96 17.06 -11.99
N ARG A 231 -44.22 16.25 -13.02
CA ARG A 231 -44.85 14.93 -12.90
C ARG A 231 -43.79 13.84 -12.88
N ILE A 232 -44.02 12.81 -12.07
CA ILE A 232 -43.13 11.64 -12.02
C ILE A 232 -43.25 10.82 -13.31
N VAL A 233 -42.13 10.43 -13.88
CA VAL A 233 -42.04 9.58 -15.08
C VAL A 233 -41.45 8.22 -14.77
N GLY A 234 -40.66 8.13 -13.71
CA GLY A 234 -40.01 6.90 -13.25
C GLY A 234 -39.33 7.10 -11.89
N VAL A 235 -38.75 6.05 -11.42
CA VAL A 235 -37.93 6.07 -10.18
C VAL A 235 -36.64 5.29 -10.37
N GLU A 236 -35.58 5.80 -9.82
CA GLU A 236 -34.31 5.06 -9.68
C GLU A 236 -34.29 4.27 -8.38
N ALA A 237 -33.95 2.99 -8.44
CA ALA A 237 -33.79 2.10 -7.29
C ALA A 237 -32.39 2.18 -6.72
N LEU A 238 -32.29 2.65 -5.49
CA LEU A 238 -31.03 2.89 -4.81
C LEU A 238 -30.87 1.94 -3.62
N SER A 239 -29.80 1.13 -3.66
CA SER A 239 -29.48 0.18 -2.60
C SER A 239 -29.10 0.87 -1.30
N ARG A 240 -29.56 0.32 -0.16
CA ARG A 240 -29.18 0.74 1.20
C ARG A 240 -28.83 -0.47 2.03
N PHE A 241 -27.76 -0.36 2.77
CA PHE A 241 -27.20 -1.44 3.59
C PHE A 241 -27.22 -1.04 5.06
N PRO A 242 -28.26 -1.40 5.82
CA PRO A 242 -28.38 -1.05 7.24
C PRO A 242 -27.50 -1.94 8.11
N ALA A 243 -26.18 -1.85 7.93
CA ALA A 243 -25.18 -2.61 8.68
C ALA A 243 -24.31 -1.68 9.54
N GLN A 244 -23.77 -2.22 10.61
CA GLN A 244 -22.78 -1.55 11.46
C GLN A 244 -21.37 -2.10 11.16
N PRO A 245 -20.36 -1.25 10.90
CA PRO A 245 -20.45 0.21 10.70
C PRO A 245 -21.18 0.57 9.40
N ALA A 246 -21.85 1.74 9.38
CA ALA A 246 -22.52 2.24 8.19
C ALA A 246 -21.48 2.54 7.10
N LEU A 247 -21.62 1.87 5.96
CA LEU A 247 -20.75 2.10 4.78
C LEU A 247 -21.63 2.62 3.63
N PRO A 248 -21.10 3.53 2.80
CA PRO A 248 -21.78 3.97 1.59
C PRO A 248 -22.06 2.78 0.66
N PRO A 249 -23.17 2.81 -0.12
CA PRO A 249 -23.52 1.75 -1.06
C PRO A 249 -22.36 1.41 -2.03
N LEU A 250 -21.70 2.41 -2.59
CA LEU A 250 -20.55 2.23 -3.48
C LEU A 250 -19.47 1.33 -2.86
N ARG A 251 -19.17 1.53 -1.57
CA ARG A 251 -18.18 0.69 -0.86
C ARG A 251 -18.61 -0.78 -0.76
N TRP A 252 -19.91 -1.06 -0.68
CA TRP A 252 -20.39 -2.44 -0.67
C TRP A 252 -20.16 -3.14 -2.01
N PHE A 253 -20.43 -2.44 -3.13
CA PHE A 253 -20.22 -2.99 -4.47
C PHE A 253 -18.72 -3.12 -4.79
N ASP A 254 -17.88 -2.16 -4.39
CA ASP A 254 -16.43 -2.26 -4.50
C ASP A 254 -15.88 -3.46 -3.71
N ASP A 255 -16.30 -3.61 -2.47
CA ASP A 255 -15.90 -4.73 -1.61
C ASP A 255 -16.37 -6.07 -2.20
N ALA A 256 -17.58 -6.13 -2.76
CA ALA A 256 -18.09 -7.31 -3.46
C ALA A 256 -17.23 -7.67 -4.67
N SER A 257 -16.85 -6.69 -5.48
CA SER A 257 -15.93 -6.89 -6.62
C SER A 257 -14.56 -7.40 -6.17
N ARG A 258 -13.99 -6.85 -5.09
CA ARG A 258 -12.70 -7.28 -4.51
C ARG A 258 -12.68 -8.74 -4.06
N VAL A 259 -13.84 -9.29 -3.69
CA VAL A 259 -13.96 -10.69 -3.19
C VAL A 259 -14.71 -11.62 -4.16
N GLY A 260 -15.04 -11.16 -5.37
CA GLY A 260 -15.67 -11.97 -6.42
C GLY A 260 -17.16 -12.25 -6.17
N LEU A 261 -17.84 -11.39 -5.42
CA LEU A 261 -19.27 -11.50 -5.07
C LEU A 261 -20.12 -10.36 -5.69
N ALA A 262 -19.59 -9.64 -6.69
CA ALA A 262 -20.30 -8.53 -7.33
C ALA A 262 -21.61 -8.97 -7.96
N LEU A 263 -21.59 -10.07 -8.72
CA LEU A 263 -22.77 -10.61 -9.39
C LEU A 263 -23.89 -10.96 -8.39
N GLU A 264 -23.56 -11.67 -7.32
CA GLU A 264 -24.52 -12.08 -6.29
C GLU A 264 -25.16 -10.87 -5.61
N LEU A 265 -24.38 -9.82 -5.32
CA LEU A 265 -24.89 -8.61 -4.69
C LEU A 265 -25.76 -7.79 -5.64
N GLU A 266 -25.33 -7.61 -6.90
CA GLU A 266 -26.12 -6.90 -7.92
C GLU A 266 -27.42 -7.62 -8.24
N LEU A 267 -27.42 -8.95 -8.40
CA LEU A 267 -28.65 -9.72 -8.60
C LEU A 267 -29.59 -9.66 -7.40
N ALA A 268 -29.06 -9.62 -6.17
CA ALA A 268 -29.89 -9.44 -4.98
C ALA A 268 -30.51 -8.03 -4.97
N ALA A 269 -29.78 -7.00 -5.34
CA ALA A 269 -30.28 -5.64 -5.45
C ALA A 269 -31.32 -5.52 -6.55
N ALA A 270 -31.08 -6.07 -7.74
CA ALA A 270 -32.02 -6.07 -8.85
C ALA A 270 -33.34 -6.82 -8.51
N ARG A 271 -33.23 -8.00 -7.87
CA ARG A 271 -34.42 -8.74 -7.41
C ARG A 271 -35.24 -7.93 -6.44
N LYS A 272 -34.59 -7.26 -5.49
CA LYS A 272 -35.28 -6.45 -4.49
C LYS A 272 -35.90 -5.18 -5.11
N ALA A 273 -35.26 -4.59 -6.12
CA ALA A 273 -35.80 -3.47 -6.87
C ALA A 273 -37.04 -3.88 -7.68
N LEU A 274 -37.02 -5.03 -8.37
CA LEU A 274 -38.10 -5.53 -9.17
C LEU A 274 -39.40 -5.80 -8.35
N GLU A 275 -39.28 -6.09 -7.04
CA GLU A 275 -40.46 -6.18 -6.15
C GLU A 275 -41.27 -4.88 -6.14
N LEU A 276 -40.65 -3.72 -6.40
CA LEU A 276 -41.33 -2.41 -6.42
C LEU A 276 -42.21 -2.22 -7.67
N LEU A 277 -41.99 -2.95 -8.77
CA LEU A 277 -42.82 -2.82 -9.98
C LEU A 277 -44.30 -3.07 -9.74
N THR A 278 -44.65 -3.93 -8.78
CA THR A 278 -46.04 -4.22 -8.41
C THR A 278 -46.71 -3.06 -7.72
N GLN A 279 -45.93 -2.16 -7.10
CA GLN A 279 -46.41 -0.99 -6.37
C GLN A 279 -46.31 0.30 -7.21
N LEU A 280 -45.54 0.24 -8.32
CA LEU A 280 -45.30 1.38 -9.19
C LEU A 280 -46.43 1.48 -10.24
N PRO A 281 -47.24 2.57 -10.27
CA PRO A 281 -48.33 2.71 -11.24
C PRO A 281 -47.79 2.74 -12.68
N ALA A 282 -48.51 2.13 -13.61
CA ALA A 282 -48.19 2.29 -15.03
C ALA A 282 -48.58 3.72 -15.48
N PRO A 283 -47.84 4.35 -16.40
CA PRO A 283 -46.72 3.82 -17.18
C PRO A 283 -45.32 4.11 -16.58
N LEU A 284 -45.20 4.40 -15.27
CA LEU A 284 -43.93 4.75 -14.64
C LEU A 284 -42.91 3.63 -14.78
N TYR A 285 -41.67 4.00 -15.04
CA TYR A 285 -40.55 3.05 -15.13
C TYR A 285 -39.74 2.94 -13.84
N LEU A 286 -39.04 1.81 -13.70
CA LEU A 286 -38.10 1.52 -12.64
C LEU A 286 -36.69 1.42 -13.24
N ALA A 287 -35.77 2.27 -12.79
CA ALA A 287 -34.38 2.22 -13.18
C ALA A 287 -33.60 1.43 -12.15
N ILE A 288 -32.70 0.53 -12.62
CA ILE A 288 -31.89 -0.40 -11.82
C ILE A 288 -30.46 -0.35 -12.28
N ASN A 289 -29.55 -0.07 -11.36
CA ASN A 289 -28.11 -0.05 -11.60
C ASN A 289 -27.56 -1.46 -11.77
N VAL A 290 -26.81 -1.71 -12.85
CA VAL A 290 -26.16 -2.99 -13.14
C VAL A 290 -24.79 -2.76 -13.79
N SER A 291 -23.83 -3.61 -13.48
CA SER A 291 -22.55 -3.63 -14.19
C SER A 291 -22.66 -4.35 -15.54
N ALA A 292 -21.76 -4.05 -16.49
CA ALA A 292 -21.74 -4.74 -17.78
C ALA A 292 -21.55 -6.28 -17.65
N PRO A 293 -20.68 -6.80 -16.76
CA PRO A 293 -20.62 -8.25 -16.52
C PRO A 293 -21.94 -8.85 -16.07
N THR A 294 -22.69 -8.15 -15.20
CA THR A 294 -23.99 -8.62 -14.72
C THR A 294 -25.04 -8.55 -15.83
N LEU A 295 -25.03 -7.52 -16.66
CA LEU A 295 -25.92 -7.40 -17.82
C LEU A 295 -25.76 -8.57 -18.79
N LEU A 296 -24.53 -9.01 -19.02
CA LEU A 296 -24.20 -10.17 -19.87
C LEU A 296 -24.51 -11.52 -19.22
N HIS A 297 -24.86 -11.55 -17.95
CA HIS A 297 -25.00 -12.80 -17.21
C HIS A 297 -26.41 -13.40 -17.37
N PRO A 298 -26.54 -14.72 -17.68
CA PRO A 298 -27.84 -15.36 -17.89
C PRO A 298 -28.83 -15.24 -16.70
N GLN A 299 -28.31 -15.14 -15.49
CA GLN A 299 -29.11 -15.01 -14.28
C GLN A 299 -29.89 -13.68 -14.23
N LEU A 300 -29.35 -12.57 -14.79
CA LEU A 300 -30.08 -11.33 -14.89
C LEU A 300 -31.25 -11.49 -15.88
N GLN A 301 -31.02 -12.11 -17.05
CA GLN A 301 -32.05 -12.37 -18.01
C GLN A 301 -33.19 -13.24 -17.42
N ALA A 302 -32.81 -14.29 -16.67
CA ALA A 302 -33.78 -15.11 -15.95
C ALA A 302 -34.57 -14.33 -14.89
N LEU A 303 -33.90 -13.38 -14.21
CA LEU A 303 -34.55 -12.52 -13.22
C LEU A 303 -35.55 -11.54 -13.86
N LEU A 304 -35.24 -11.02 -15.04
CA LEU A 304 -36.09 -10.11 -15.78
C LEU A 304 -37.30 -10.81 -16.42
N HIS A 305 -37.22 -12.12 -16.63
CA HIS A 305 -38.27 -12.92 -17.25
C HIS A 305 -39.60 -12.82 -16.44
N GLY A 306 -40.68 -12.56 -17.13
CA GLY A 306 -42.01 -12.45 -16.51
C GLY A 306 -42.39 -11.05 -16.02
N HIS A 307 -41.48 -10.09 -16.13
CA HIS A 307 -41.79 -8.67 -15.87
C HIS A 307 -42.09 -7.91 -17.16
N ASP A 308 -42.83 -6.80 -17.04
CA ASP A 308 -43.05 -5.88 -18.15
C ASP A 308 -41.78 -5.08 -18.41
N LEU A 309 -40.97 -5.53 -19.40
CA LEU A 309 -39.68 -4.95 -19.72
C LEU A 309 -39.79 -3.49 -20.20
N SER A 310 -40.93 -3.06 -20.75
CA SER A 310 -41.13 -1.67 -21.19
C SER A 310 -41.08 -0.67 -20.02
N ARG A 311 -41.24 -1.18 -18.81
CA ARG A 311 -41.20 -0.41 -17.56
C ARG A 311 -39.86 -0.55 -16.80
N ILE A 312 -38.89 -1.19 -17.40
CA ILE A 312 -37.56 -1.38 -16.77
C ILE A 312 -36.49 -0.61 -17.56
N VAL A 313 -35.68 0.12 -16.84
CA VAL A 313 -34.48 0.75 -17.34
C VAL A 313 -33.27 0.10 -16.62
N LEU A 314 -32.32 -0.42 -17.35
CA LEU A 314 -31.02 -0.82 -16.75
C LEU A 314 -30.03 0.31 -16.94
N GLU A 315 -29.47 0.79 -15.84
CA GLU A 315 -28.45 1.83 -15.82
C GLU A 315 -27.07 1.21 -15.78
N ILE A 316 -26.22 1.57 -16.74
CA ILE A 316 -24.85 1.06 -16.87
C ILE A 316 -23.90 2.21 -16.58
N THR A 317 -22.99 2.05 -15.60
CA THR A 317 -22.01 3.07 -15.26
C THR A 317 -20.92 3.17 -16.34
N GLU A 318 -20.37 4.37 -16.54
CA GLU A 318 -19.27 4.67 -17.48
C GLU A 318 -18.00 3.87 -17.20
N GLN A 319 -17.76 3.39 -15.98
CA GLN A 319 -16.52 2.70 -15.57
C GLN A 319 -16.39 1.28 -16.16
N LEU A 320 -16.62 1.15 -17.45
CA LEU A 320 -16.42 -0.09 -18.21
C LEU A 320 -14.93 -0.30 -18.49
N GLN A 321 -14.26 -1.16 -17.72
CA GLN A 321 -12.90 -1.57 -18.01
C GLN A 321 -12.86 -2.47 -19.26
N ALA A 322 -12.37 -1.91 -20.38
CA ALA A 322 -12.13 -2.61 -21.64
C ALA A 322 -13.29 -3.55 -22.06
N PRO A 323 -14.51 -3.05 -22.28
CA PRO A 323 -15.66 -3.89 -22.56
C PRO A 323 -15.54 -4.55 -23.93
N ASP A 324 -16.02 -5.78 -24.02
CA ASP A 324 -16.34 -6.43 -25.31
C ASP A 324 -17.59 -5.74 -25.89
N TYR A 325 -17.40 -4.59 -26.55
CA TYR A 325 -18.51 -3.82 -27.12
C TYR A 325 -19.39 -4.61 -28.06
N PRO A 326 -18.88 -5.44 -29.00
CA PRO A 326 -19.74 -6.24 -29.85
C PRO A 326 -20.72 -7.10 -29.07
N ARG A 327 -20.23 -7.84 -28.07
CA ARG A 327 -21.06 -8.72 -27.25
C ARG A 327 -22.04 -7.93 -26.38
N LEU A 328 -21.59 -6.80 -25.83
CA LEU A 328 -22.44 -5.94 -24.99
C LEU A 328 -23.56 -5.30 -25.80
N SER A 329 -23.25 -4.72 -27.00
CA SER A 329 -24.23 -4.15 -27.92
C SER A 329 -25.24 -5.19 -28.42
N GLU A 330 -24.80 -6.41 -28.73
CA GLU A 330 -25.69 -7.48 -29.13
C GLU A 330 -26.70 -7.82 -28.00
N SER A 331 -26.20 -7.99 -26.78
CA SER A 331 -27.04 -8.29 -25.61
C SER A 331 -28.01 -7.15 -25.29
N ILE A 332 -27.56 -5.89 -25.33
CA ILE A 332 -28.39 -4.70 -25.19
C ILE A 332 -29.49 -4.69 -26.25
N GLY A 333 -29.14 -4.86 -27.53
CA GLY A 333 -30.08 -4.86 -28.63
C GLY A 333 -31.15 -5.97 -28.54
N LEU A 334 -30.80 -7.13 -27.94
CA LEU A 334 -31.78 -8.18 -27.64
C LEU A 334 -32.79 -7.73 -26.58
N LEU A 335 -32.34 -7.09 -25.51
CA LEU A 335 -33.19 -6.59 -24.44
C LEU A 335 -34.09 -5.43 -24.92
N GLN A 336 -33.52 -4.49 -25.69
CA GLN A 336 -34.25 -3.36 -26.29
C GLN A 336 -35.37 -3.83 -27.24
N ARG A 337 -35.16 -4.87 -28.05
CA ARG A 337 -36.21 -5.46 -28.88
C ARG A 337 -37.38 -6.08 -28.09
N GLN A 338 -37.13 -6.39 -26.80
CA GLN A 338 -38.17 -6.87 -25.88
C GLN A 338 -38.84 -5.71 -25.12
N GLY A 339 -38.47 -4.47 -25.39
CA GLY A 339 -39.03 -3.26 -24.78
C GLY A 339 -38.22 -2.68 -23.60
N LEU A 340 -37.16 -3.37 -23.12
CA LEU A 340 -36.33 -2.84 -22.06
C LEU A 340 -35.52 -1.62 -22.55
N ARG A 341 -35.35 -0.62 -21.70
CA ARG A 341 -34.53 0.55 -22.02
C ARG A 341 -33.20 0.50 -21.30
N ILE A 342 -32.17 1.06 -21.94
CA ILE A 342 -30.80 1.17 -21.37
C ILE A 342 -30.52 2.65 -21.09
N ALA A 343 -30.06 2.94 -19.89
CA ALA A 343 -29.50 4.23 -19.54
C ALA A 343 -27.96 4.13 -19.40
N LEU A 344 -27.26 5.11 -19.96
CA LEU A 344 -25.85 5.30 -19.69
C LEU A 344 -25.71 6.33 -18.58
N ASP A 345 -25.13 5.90 -17.46
CA ASP A 345 -24.92 6.73 -16.28
C ASP A 345 -23.57 7.48 -16.35
N ASP A 346 -23.44 8.58 -15.57
CA ASP A 346 -22.25 9.43 -15.45
C ASP A 346 -21.76 10.07 -16.79
N ALA A 347 -22.65 10.30 -17.76
CA ALA A 347 -22.26 10.89 -19.04
C ALA A 347 -21.75 12.34 -18.87
N GLY A 348 -20.53 12.61 -19.36
CA GLY A 348 -19.91 13.93 -19.31
C GLY A 348 -18.64 14.03 -18.46
N THR A 349 -18.26 12.97 -17.75
CA THR A 349 -17.09 12.98 -16.87
C THR A 349 -15.76 12.64 -17.58
N GLY A 350 -15.81 12.16 -18.84
CA GLY A 350 -14.56 11.83 -19.58
C GLY A 350 -14.74 11.45 -21.04
N PHE A 351 -13.62 11.23 -21.74
CA PHE A 351 -13.59 10.77 -23.14
C PHE A 351 -14.20 9.36 -23.33
N ALA A 352 -14.25 8.56 -22.28
CA ALA A 352 -14.83 7.22 -22.32
C ALA A 352 -16.36 7.29 -22.58
N SER A 353 -17.06 8.27 -22.00
CA SER A 353 -18.50 8.46 -22.16
C SER A 353 -18.93 8.57 -23.62
N LEU A 354 -18.25 9.39 -24.43
CA LEU A 354 -18.57 9.55 -25.86
C LEU A 354 -18.41 8.23 -26.62
N ARG A 355 -17.40 7.45 -26.31
CA ARG A 355 -17.18 6.14 -26.92
C ARG A 355 -18.28 5.16 -26.57
N HIS A 356 -18.74 5.16 -25.31
CA HIS A 356 -19.84 4.32 -24.87
C HIS A 356 -21.16 4.72 -25.54
N LEU A 357 -21.45 6.02 -25.62
CA LEU A 357 -22.62 6.53 -26.35
C LEU A 357 -22.67 6.04 -27.80
N LEU A 358 -21.54 6.09 -28.53
CA LEU A 358 -21.48 5.66 -29.93
C LEU A 358 -21.64 4.15 -30.10
N HIS A 359 -21.17 3.33 -29.17
CA HIS A 359 -21.21 1.88 -29.30
C HIS A 359 -22.46 1.23 -28.71
N LEU A 360 -23.04 1.81 -27.65
CA LEU A 360 -24.14 1.16 -26.91
C LEU A 360 -25.51 1.66 -27.34
N ALA A 361 -25.61 2.82 -28.02
CA ALA A 361 -26.86 3.44 -28.45
C ALA A 361 -27.95 3.41 -27.36
N PRO A 362 -27.70 4.08 -26.20
CA PRO A 362 -28.60 4.03 -25.05
C PRO A 362 -29.91 4.75 -25.36
N ASP A 363 -31.02 4.32 -24.72
CA ASP A 363 -32.30 4.98 -24.78
C ASP A 363 -32.36 6.24 -23.90
N ILE A 364 -31.51 6.27 -22.84
CA ILE A 364 -31.42 7.36 -21.87
C ILE A 364 -29.97 7.69 -21.62
N ILE A 365 -29.65 8.99 -21.57
CA ILE A 365 -28.38 9.53 -21.19
C ILE A 365 -28.54 10.28 -19.87
N LYS A 366 -27.87 9.83 -18.78
CA LYS A 366 -27.90 10.50 -17.49
C LYS A 366 -26.74 11.50 -17.43
N LEU A 367 -27.07 12.76 -17.25
CA LEU A 367 -26.10 13.86 -17.18
C LEU A 367 -25.60 14.00 -15.74
N ASP A 368 -24.35 13.70 -15.50
CA ASP A 368 -23.74 13.63 -14.17
C ASP A 368 -23.81 14.95 -13.39
N LEU A 369 -23.91 14.82 -12.07
CA LEU A 369 -23.97 15.96 -11.14
C LEU A 369 -22.75 16.90 -11.24
N THR A 370 -21.58 16.45 -11.69
CA THR A 370 -20.40 17.31 -11.86
C THR A 370 -20.58 18.33 -12.96
N LEU A 371 -21.43 18.02 -13.95
CA LEU A 371 -21.81 18.95 -15.00
C LEU A 371 -22.97 19.86 -14.57
N THR A 372 -23.90 19.34 -13.81
CA THR A 372 -25.14 20.03 -13.37
C THR A 372 -24.87 21.04 -12.27
N ARG A 373 -24.02 20.70 -11.29
CA ARG A 373 -23.73 21.57 -10.13
C ARG A 373 -23.12 22.89 -10.56
N GLY A 374 -23.76 24.01 -10.21
CA GLY A 374 -23.31 25.36 -10.57
C GLY A 374 -23.38 25.69 -12.07
N ILE A 375 -24.22 24.98 -12.83
CA ILE A 375 -24.41 25.23 -14.27
C ILE A 375 -24.98 26.60 -14.55
N ASP A 376 -25.73 27.17 -13.64
CA ASP A 376 -26.30 28.52 -13.70
C ASP A 376 -25.21 29.62 -13.78
N ALA A 377 -24.07 29.39 -13.14
CA ALA A 377 -22.94 30.33 -13.10
C ALA A 377 -21.79 30.02 -14.09
N GLU A 378 -21.78 28.84 -14.75
CA GLU A 378 -20.64 28.39 -15.56
C GLU A 378 -21.02 28.16 -17.03
N PRO A 379 -20.73 29.16 -17.92
CA PRO A 379 -21.10 29.06 -19.34
C PRO A 379 -20.49 27.89 -20.13
N ARG A 380 -19.36 27.33 -19.66
CA ARG A 380 -18.75 26.17 -20.31
C ARG A 380 -19.60 24.92 -20.08
N ARG A 381 -20.11 24.73 -18.85
CA ARG A 381 -21.01 23.62 -18.50
C ARG A 381 -22.32 23.70 -19.30
N GLN A 382 -22.88 24.90 -19.43
CA GLN A 382 -24.10 25.13 -20.25
C GLN A 382 -23.88 24.68 -21.70
N ARG A 383 -22.73 25.06 -22.30
CA ARG A 383 -22.40 24.66 -23.69
C ARG A 383 -22.22 23.17 -23.85
N LEU A 384 -21.61 22.50 -22.87
CA LEU A 384 -21.44 21.04 -22.90
C LEU A 384 -22.79 20.34 -22.74
N ALA A 385 -23.61 20.78 -21.79
CA ALA A 385 -24.97 20.26 -21.60
C ALA A 385 -25.82 20.41 -22.88
N MET A 386 -25.78 21.58 -23.55
CA MET A 386 -26.45 21.79 -24.84
C MET A 386 -25.97 20.81 -25.91
N ALA A 387 -24.67 20.56 -25.98
CA ALA A 387 -24.11 19.63 -26.97
C ALA A 387 -24.62 18.20 -26.73
N ILE A 388 -24.69 17.75 -25.47
CA ILE A 388 -25.22 16.44 -25.11
C ILE A 388 -26.74 16.36 -25.39
N LEU A 389 -27.50 17.40 -25.03
CA LEU A 389 -28.94 17.48 -25.34
C LEU A 389 -29.21 17.41 -26.84
N SER A 390 -28.41 18.12 -27.67
CA SER A 390 -28.51 18.06 -29.12
C SER A 390 -28.19 16.68 -29.67
N PHE A 391 -27.13 16.05 -29.20
CA PHE A 391 -26.74 14.70 -29.58
C PHE A 391 -27.81 13.68 -29.23
N ALA A 392 -28.37 13.76 -28.03
CA ALA A 392 -29.46 12.90 -27.60
C ALA A 392 -30.72 13.04 -28.49
N ALA A 393 -31.08 14.28 -28.86
CA ALA A 393 -32.18 14.53 -29.76
C ALA A 393 -31.97 13.92 -31.17
N GLU A 394 -30.75 13.98 -31.70
CA GLU A 394 -30.40 13.39 -33.00
C GLU A 394 -30.39 11.84 -32.96
N THR A 395 -30.13 11.26 -31.79
CA THR A 395 -30.08 9.80 -31.61
C THR A 395 -31.38 9.20 -31.03
N ASN A 396 -32.41 10.01 -30.84
CA ASN A 396 -33.68 9.65 -30.18
C ASN A 396 -33.50 9.12 -28.75
N ALA A 397 -32.49 9.58 -28.04
CA ALA A 397 -32.30 9.28 -26.62
C ALA A 397 -32.90 10.37 -25.74
N ASP A 398 -33.51 9.99 -24.61
CA ASP A 398 -33.91 10.93 -23.57
C ASP A 398 -32.71 11.36 -22.75
N VAL A 399 -32.71 12.59 -22.22
CA VAL A 399 -31.69 13.03 -21.24
C VAL A 399 -32.34 13.21 -19.87
N VAL A 400 -31.77 12.55 -18.87
CA VAL A 400 -32.11 12.76 -17.45
C VAL A 400 -30.97 13.53 -16.80
N VAL A 401 -31.26 14.73 -16.31
CA VAL A 401 -30.24 15.54 -15.62
C VAL A 401 -30.21 15.17 -14.15
N GLU A 402 -29.03 14.88 -13.64
CA GLU A 402 -28.84 14.48 -12.27
C GLU A 402 -28.30 15.61 -11.36
N GLY A 403 -28.48 15.43 -10.05
CA GLY A 403 -27.88 16.29 -9.04
C GLY A 403 -28.38 17.74 -9.06
N ILE A 404 -29.64 17.99 -9.43
CA ILE A 404 -30.25 19.31 -9.32
C ILE A 404 -30.40 19.66 -7.84
N GLU A 405 -29.62 20.64 -7.34
CA GLU A 405 -29.59 21.01 -5.92
C GLU A 405 -30.20 22.38 -5.63
N SER A 406 -30.45 23.19 -6.66
CA SER A 406 -31.03 24.53 -6.51
C SER A 406 -32.07 24.89 -7.58
N GLU A 407 -32.92 25.89 -7.28
CA GLU A 407 -33.91 26.46 -8.24
C GLU A 407 -33.19 27.11 -9.43
N SER A 408 -32.04 27.75 -9.22
CA SER A 408 -31.30 28.41 -10.31
C SER A 408 -30.72 27.40 -11.30
N GLU A 409 -30.20 26.25 -10.81
CA GLU A 409 -29.76 25.15 -11.68
C GLU A 409 -30.94 24.59 -12.47
N LEU A 410 -32.09 24.33 -11.80
CA LEU A 410 -33.30 23.84 -12.45
C LEU A 410 -33.78 24.78 -13.56
N ALA A 411 -33.91 26.08 -13.28
CA ALA A 411 -34.35 27.07 -14.26
C ALA A 411 -33.37 27.15 -15.47
N THR A 412 -32.09 27.08 -15.22
CA THR A 412 -31.07 27.09 -16.27
C THR A 412 -31.20 25.84 -17.15
N LEU A 413 -31.30 24.65 -16.55
CA LEU A 413 -31.43 23.40 -17.28
C LEU A 413 -32.73 23.34 -18.11
N GLN A 414 -33.84 23.84 -17.59
CA GLN A 414 -35.08 23.98 -18.34
C GLN A 414 -34.92 24.94 -19.52
N ALA A 415 -34.26 26.08 -19.32
CA ALA A 415 -33.95 27.03 -20.40
C ALA A 415 -33.06 26.43 -21.50
N LEU A 416 -32.17 25.49 -21.15
CA LEU A 416 -31.32 24.73 -22.08
C LEU A 416 -32.10 23.60 -22.80
N GLY A 417 -33.34 23.33 -22.43
CA GLY A 417 -34.23 22.32 -23.07
C GLY A 417 -34.19 20.96 -22.38
N ALA A 418 -33.65 20.83 -21.14
CA ALA A 418 -33.74 19.59 -20.39
C ALA A 418 -35.19 19.25 -20.06
N ARG A 419 -35.59 18.00 -20.38
CA ARG A 419 -36.98 17.53 -20.23
C ARG A 419 -37.19 16.71 -18.95
N TYR A 420 -36.18 15.98 -18.51
CA TYR A 420 -36.24 15.10 -17.35
C TYR A 420 -35.09 15.38 -16.39
N GLY A 421 -35.32 15.17 -15.11
CA GLY A 421 -34.26 15.35 -14.14
C GLY A 421 -34.57 14.77 -12.76
N GLN A 422 -33.53 14.63 -11.96
CA GLN A 422 -33.58 14.24 -10.56
C GLN A 422 -32.53 15.02 -9.75
N GLY A 423 -32.73 15.12 -8.45
CA GLY A 423 -31.81 15.82 -7.56
C GLY A 423 -32.45 16.17 -6.22
N TYR A 424 -31.64 16.61 -5.28
CA TYR A 424 -32.11 16.89 -3.92
C TYR A 424 -33.05 18.10 -3.82
N HIS A 425 -32.93 19.03 -4.75
CA HIS A 425 -33.91 20.12 -4.86
C HIS A 425 -35.32 19.63 -5.21
N LEU A 426 -35.43 18.59 -6.04
CA LEU A 426 -36.67 17.99 -6.43
C LEU A 426 -37.16 17.00 -5.35
N ALA A 427 -36.36 15.97 -5.07
CA ALA A 427 -36.66 14.99 -4.02
C ALA A 427 -35.38 14.26 -3.54
N HIS A 428 -35.29 14.05 -2.25
CA HIS A 428 -34.28 13.12 -1.68
C HIS A 428 -34.70 11.66 -1.91
N PRO A 429 -33.72 10.73 -1.97
CA PRO A 429 -34.06 9.30 -1.95
C PRO A 429 -34.91 8.92 -0.72
N GLY A 430 -35.96 8.16 -0.94
CA GLY A 430 -36.91 7.79 0.10
C GLY A 430 -37.85 6.63 -0.29
N PRO A 431 -38.85 6.33 0.53
CA PRO A 431 -39.86 5.30 0.20
C PRO A 431 -40.67 5.67 -1.05
N LEU A 432 -40.97 4.69 -1.92
CA LEU A 432 -41.76 4.87 -3.12
C LEU A 432 -43.10 5.55 -2.82
N SER A 433 -43.80 5.11 -1.77
CA SER A 433 -45.12 5.67 -1.37
C SER A 433 -45.09 7.17 -1.08
N ALA A 434 -43.96 7.68 -0.51
CA ALA A 434 -43.80 9.11 -0.25
C ALA A 434 -43.72 9.92 -1.56
N HIS A 435 -43.01 9.38 -2.56
CA HIS A 435 -42.86 10.03 -3.86
C HIS A 435 -44.16 10.04 -4.65
N LEU A 436 -44.90 8.90 -4.67
CA LEU A 436 -46.19 8.82 -5.33
C LEU A 436 -47.26 9.71 -4.68
N ALA A 437 -47.17 9.93 -3.36
CA ALA A 437 -48.06 10.86 -2.67
C ALA A 437 -47.78 12.34 -2.97
N ARG A 438 -46.50 12.66 -3.26
CA ARG A 438 -46.04 14.04 -3.50
C ARG A 438 -46.20 14.47 -4.95
N TYR A 439 -45.96 13.58 -5.90
CA TYR A 439 -45.93 13.89 -7.33
C TYR A 439 -46.97 13.06 -8.10
N PRO A 440 -47.85 13.70 -8.87
CA PRO A 440 -48.80 12.96 -9.72
C PRO A 440 -48.07 12.24 -10.84
N ALA A 441 -48.54 11.04 -11.20
CA ALA A 441 -47.99 10.28 -12.34
C ALA A 441 -48.38 10.94 -13.67
N ILE A 442 -47.53 10.79 -14.71
CA ILE A 442 -47.88 11.12 -16.08
C ILE A 442 -48.93 10.05 -16.51
N GLY A 443 -50.16 10.44 -16.73
CA GLY A 443 -51.25 9.53 -17.13
C GLY A 443 -52.59 9.82 -16.45
N ASP A 444 -52.57 10.44 -15.27
CA ASP A 444 -53.81 10.86 -14.58
C ASP A 444 -54.26 12.24 -15.06
N GLY A 445 -54.79 12.29 -16.27
CA GLY A 445 -55.51 13.48 -16.77
C GLY A 445 -54.84 14.18 -17.96
N LEU A 446 -54.99 13.61 -19.11
CA LEU A 446 -55.20 14.32 -20.36
C LEU A 446 -56.54 13.80 -20.92
N GLY A 447 -57.67 14.44 -20.48
CA GLY A 447 -58.89 14.48 -21.24
C GLY A 447 -58.79 15.64 -22.23
#